data_9017e5da0d4bd55e1ae41cca958481e0
#
_entry.id   9017e5da0d4bd55e1ae41cca958481e0
#
_cell.length_a   1.000
_cell.length_b   1.000
_cell.length_c   1.000
_cell.angle_alpha   90.00
_cell.angle_beta   90.00
_cell.angle_gamma   90.00
#
_symmetry.space_group_name_H-M   'P 1'
#
loop_
_entity.id
_entity.type
_entity.pdbx_description
1 polymer ?
#
loop_
_entity_poly.entity_id
_entity_poly.type
_entity_poly.pdbx_seq_one_letter_code
_entity_poly.pdbx_strand_id
1 'polypeptide(L)'
;MALSNTYDTTNPGSAVSNREDLSDVLTILAPEETPVLSSLPKVRASGTFHEWTVDSLSAPTTAGIAEGADVTTFTDQFSGRARLGNYTQKFRRDFMVSDLQEAVDSVGPAKIAQAEAKAIRELKRDVEATLLSANDRAVEDGAGTVYKLRGLGDWIDSAGPSDVPSSFRTPSDSIHSTGAFTETAMNNIITSIYRVSGTTNSLTLVADTALRRIISDFARLDPDGSGADTSIRNVNYNGESAQIKLSVELYQSDHGIVSVVNMNPDCAPDTTNKDTGYFVNPEYAGIGELIPMGSSRLPNQGGGERGYVDCALTLAVYHPGAHGKITAIS
;
A
#
# COMPACT_ATOMS: atom_id res chain seq x y z
N MET A 1 -55.73 19.84 12.34
CA MET A 1 -56.81 18.99 12.85
C MET A 1 -56.95 17.84 11.85
N ALA A 2 -56.56 16.62 12.19
CA ALA A 2 -56.75 15.47 11.32
C ALA A 2 -58.22 15.20 11.14
N LEU A 3 -58.68 15.06 9.91
CA LEU A 3 -60.11 14.73 9.62
C LEU A 3 -60.34 13.26 9.99
N SER A 4 -61.29 13.02 10.89
CA SER A 4 -61.69 11.66 11.24
C SER A 4 -62.48 11.05 10.08
N ASN A 5 -62.26 9.77 9.78
CA ASN A 5 -62.86 9.02 8.66
C ASN A 5 -62.38 9.41 7.25
N THR A 6 -61.18 9.97 7.10
CA THR A 6 -60.61 10.23 5.81
C THR A 6 -59.61 9.11 5.44
N TYR A 7 -59.62 8.69 4.18
CA TYR A 7 -58.56 7.80 3.63
C TYR A 7 -57.31 8.64 3.44
N ASP A 8 -56.34 8.51 4.35
CA ASP A 8 -55.09 9.29 4.37
C ASP A 8 -53.89 8.41 4.68
N THR A 9 -52.67 8.95 4.53
CA THR A 9 -51.41 8.23 4.69
C THR A 9 -51.10 7.86 6.15
N THR A 10 -51.77 8.45 7.14
CA THR A 10 -51.52 8.26 8.58
C THR A 10 -52.51 7.33 9.25
N ASN A 11 -53.63 7.04 8.58
CA ASN A 11 -54.65 6.16 9.13
C ASN A 11 -54.24 4.68 8.96
N PRO A 12 -54.16 3.88 10.05
CA PRO A 12 -53.70 2.49 9.98
C PRO A 12 -54.40 1.62 8.93
N GLY A 13 -55.70 1.90 8.65
CA GLY A 13 -56.46 1.14 7.65
C GLY A 13 -56.12 1.50 6.20
N SER A 14 -55.72 2.72 5.93
CA SER A 14 -55.34 3.19 4.57
C SER A 14 -53.85 3.05 4.30
N ALA A 15 -53.01 3.06 5.32
CA ALA A 15 -51.55 2.90 5.18
C ALA A 15 -51.14 1.50 4.70
N VAL A 16 -51.98 0.47 4.89
CA VAL A 16 -51.69 -0.91 4.47
C VAL A 16 -51.51 -1.06 2.94
N SER A 17 -52.15 -0.20 2.15
CA SER A 17 -52.03 -0.25 0.68
C SER A 17 -50.98 0.71 0.09
N ASN A 18 -50.31 1.49 0.93
CA ASN A 18 -49.25 2.37 0.47
C ASN A 18 -48.02 1.54 0.14
N ARG A 19 -47.48 1.71 -1.07
CA ARG A 19 -46.21 1.09 -1.51
C ARG A 19 -45.08 1.92 -0.97
N GLU A 20 -44.07 1.26 -0.42
CA GLU A 20 -42.81 1.91 -0.05
C GLU A 20 -42.11 2.46 -1.29
N ASP A 21 -41.65 3.70 -1.24
CA ASP A 21 -40.87 4.35 -2.28
C ASP A 21 -39.39 4.19 -1.91
N LEU A 22 -38.73 3.19 -2.51
CA LEU A 22 -37.31 2.95 -2.37
C LEU A 22 -36.62 3.47 -3.62
N SER A 23 -35.66 4.35 -3.43
CA SER A 23 -34.78 4.81 -4.51
C SER A 23 -33.91 3.66 -5.03
N ASP A 24 -33.86 3.49 -6.34
CA ASP A 24 -33.05 2.45 -7.01
C ASP A 24 -31.55 2.81 -7.07
N VAL A 25 -31.04 3.52 -6.06
CA VAL A 25 -29.65 3.96 -5.94
C VAL A 25 -28.98 3.28 -4.78
N LEU A 26 -27.93 2.50 -5.07
CA LEU A 26 -27.05 1.91 -4.07
C LEU A 26 -25.72 2.69 -4.02
N THR A 27 -25.42 3.28 -2.85
CA THR A 27 -24.15 3.98 -2.63
C THR A 27 -23.25 3.17 -1.71
N ILE A 28 -22.02 2.89 -2.14
CA ILE A 28 -20.99 2.23 -1.34
C ILE A 28 -20.02 3.30 -0.85
N LEU A 29 -19.93 3.45 0.47
CA LEU A 29 -18.99 4.36 1.14
C LEU A 29 -17.82 3.55 1.70
N ALA A 30 -16.77 3.41 0.90
CA ALA A 30 -15.52 2.82 1.36
C ALA A 30 -14.36 3.32 0.49
N PRO A 31 -13.17 3.53 1.05
CA PRO A 31 -11.98 3.81 0.24
C PRO A 31 -11.62 2.54 -0.55
N GLU A 32 -11.54 2.67 -1.87
CA GLU A 32 -11.29 1.54 -2.79
C GLU A 32 -9.88 1.58 -3.40
N GLU A 33 -9.13 2.65 -3.18
CA GLU A 33 -7.81 2.84 -3.77
C GLU A 33 -6.79 1.83 -3.23
N THR A 34 -5.98 1.28 -4.14
CA THR A 34 -4.90 0.34 -3.85
C THR A 34 -3.61 0.82 -4.53
N PRO A 35 -2.95 1.85 -3.97
CA PRO A 35 -1.84 2.52 -4.63
C PRO A 35 -0.62 1.64 -4.82
N VAL A 36 -0.25 0.81 -3.84
CA VAL A 36 0.93 -0.06 -3.92
C VAL A 36 0.71 -1.18 -4.93
N LEU A 37 -0.45 -1.84 -4.88
CA LEU A 37 -0.81 -2.88 -5.84
C LEU A 37 -0.83 -2.36 -7.28
N SER A 38 -1.19 -1.09 -7.47
CA SER A 38 -1.30 -0.47 -8.80
C SER A 38 0.03 0.07 -9.33
N SER A 39 0.93 0.52 -8.45
CA SER A 39 2.19 1.17 -8.83
C SER A 39 3.34 0.20 -9.07
N LEU A 40 3.33 -0.96 -8.41
CA LEU A 40 4.42 -1.92 -8.54
C LEU A 40 4.33 -2.74 -9.83
N PRO A 41 5.48 -2.99 -10.50
CA PRO A 41 5.52 -3.83 -11.68
C PRO A 41 5.17 -5.29 -11.33
N LYS A 42 4.48 -5.94 -12.27
CA LYS A 42 4.11 -7.35 -12.14
C LYS A 42 5.16 -8.24 -12.75
N VAL A 43 5.59 -9.24 -11.99
CA VAL A 43 6.58 -10.25 -12.37
C VAL A 43 5.95 -11.63 -12.24
N ARG A 44 6.30 -12.54 -13.13
CA ARG A 44 5.81 -13.92 -13.05
C ARG A 44 6.52 -14.70 -11.95
N ALA A 45 5.79 -15.22 -10.98
CA ALA A 45 6.29 -16.23 -10.06
C ALA A 45 6.03 -17.65 -10.65
N SER A 46 6.97 -18.57 -10.43
CA SER A 46 6.87 -19.96 -10.93
C SER A 46 6.70 -21.01 -9.83
N GLY A 47 6.79 -20.60 -8.55
CA GLY A 47 6.69 -21.51 -7.41
C GLY A 47 6.08 -20.83 -6.18
N THR A 48 5.86 -21.63 -5.14
CA THR A 48 5.35 -21.16 -3.85
C THR A 48 6.35 -20.30 -3.09
N PHE A 49 7.63 -20.46 -3.38
CA PHE A 49 8.71 -19.64 -2.88
C PHE A 49 9.40 -18.97 -4.07
N HIS A 50 9.31 -17.65 -4.13
CA HIS A 50 9.91 -16.83 -5.17
C HIS A 50 11.22 -16.25 -4.65
N GLU A 51 12.32 -16.56 -5.34
CA GLU A 51 13.67 -16.18 -4.94
C GLU A 51 14.36 -15.33 -6.00
N TRP A 52 15.22 -14.45 -5.54
CA TRP A 52 16.12 -13.65 -6.39
C TRP A 52 17.49 -13.50 -5.74
N THR A 53 18.48 -13.20 -6.54
CA THR A 53 19.86 -12.97 -6.06
C THR A 53 20.14 -11.47 -6.02
N VAL A 54 20.82 -11.05 -4.96
CA VAL A 54 21.36 -9.71 -4.81
C VAL A 54 22.87 -9.77 -4.72
N ASP A 55 23.54 -8.75 -5.20
CA ASP A 55 25.01 -8.64 -5.18
C ASP A 55 25.41 -7.23 -4.77
N SER A 56 26.62 -7.05 -4.26
CA SER A 56 27.14 -5.75 -3.88
C SER A 56 28.50 -5.53 -4.52
N LEU A 57 28.75 -4.30 -4.92
CA LEU A 57 30.08 -3.89 -5.38
C LEU A 57 31.00 -3.63 -4.20
N SER A 58 32.27 -4.02 -4.33
CA SER A 58 33.30 -3.65 -3.35
C SER A 58 33.48 -2.12 -3.33
N ALA A 59 33.87 -1.60 -2.17
CA ALA A 59 34.18 -0.17 -2.05
C ALA A 59 35.32 0.22 -3.05
N PRO A 60 35.23 1.42 -3.65
CA PRO A 60 36.29 1.89 -4.53
C PRO A 60 37.59 2.05 -3.75
N THR A 61 38.68 1.63 -4.37
CA THR A 61 40.05 1.80 -3.81
C THR A 61 40.78 2.93 -4.53
N THR A 62 41.49 3.76 -3.77
CA THR A 62 42.38 4.78 -4.29
C THR A 62 43.86 4.33 -4.27
N ALA A 63 44.11 3.08 -3.85
CA ALA A 63 45.46 2.53 -3.80
C ALA A 63 45.99 2.31 -5.21
N GLY A 64 47.17 2.88 -5.53
CA GLY A 64 47.91 2.61 -6.74
C GLY A 64 48.62 1.27 -6.66
N ILE A 65 48.94 0.70 -7.80
CA ILE A 65 49.74 -0.52 -7.92
C ILE A 65 51.17 -0.10 -8.37
N ALA A 66 52.18 -0.67 -7.73
CA ALA A 66 53.59 -0.40 -8.11
C ALA A 66 53.86 -0.93 -9.52
N GLU A 67 54.69 -0.20 -10.28
CA GLU A 67 55.14 -0.63 -11.59
C GLU A 67 55.88 -1.99 -11.51
N GLY A 68 55.46 -2.96 -12.33
CA GLY A 68 56.05 -4.31 -12.32
C GLY A 68 55.55 -5.23 -11.21
N ALA A 69 54.54 -4.86 -10.45
CA ALA A 69 53.95 -5.71 -9.44
C ALA A 69 53.10 -6.83 -10.06
N ASP A 70 53.41 -8.08 -9.76
CA ASP A 70 52.61 -9.25 -10.15
C ASP A 70 51.36 -9.40 -9.30
N VAL A 71 50.31 -9.94 -9.88
CA VAL A 71 49.08 -10.33 -9.14
C VAL A 71 49.35 -11.65 -8.42
N THR A 72 49.56 -11.58 -7.10
CA THR A 72 49.84 -12.76 -6.27
C THR A 72 48.59 -13.26 -5.52
N THR A 73 47.54 -12.42 -5.43
CA THR A 73 46.33 -12.74 -4.70
C THR A 73 45.10 -12.37 -5.54
N PHE A 74 44.17 -13.30 -5.65
CA PHE A 74 42.90 -13.10 -6.36
C PHE A 74 41.78 -12.92 -5.38
N THR A 75 40.93 -11.92 -5.60
CA THR A 75 39.72 -11.66 -4.78
C THR A 75 38.52 -12.32 -5.44
N ASP A 76 37.76 -13.07 -4.66
CA ASP A 76 36.46 -13.60 -5.12
C ASP A 76 35.46 -12.45 -5.26
N GLN A 77 35.13 -12.14 -6.51
CA GLN A 77 34.18 -11.06 -6.84
C GLN A 77 32.72 -11.39 -6.52
N PHE A 78 32.43 -12.65 -6.18
CA PHE A 78 31.05 -13.13 -5.91
C PHE A 78 30.80 -13.45 -4.45
N SER A 79 31.74 -13.20 -3.58
CA SER A 79 31.62 -13.47 -2.13
C SER A 79 30.53 -12.65 -1.43
N GLY A 80 30.11 -11.53 -2.04
CA GLY A 80 29.04 -10.66 -1.52
C GLY A 80 27.63 -11.06 -1.92
N ARG A 81 27.44 -12.11 -2.73
CA ARG A 81 26.12 -12.50 -3.20
C ARG A 81 25.26 -13.09 -2.10
N ALA A 82 23.99 -12.72 -2.10
CA ALA A 82 22.99 -13.30 -1.24
C ALA A 82 21.73 -13.70 -2.05
N ARG A 83 20.98 -14.64 -1.52
CA ARG A 83 19.70 -15.05 -2.06
C ARG A 83 18.61 -14.57 -1.11
N LEU A 84 17.68 -13.79 -1.62
CA LEU A 84 16.48 -13.33 -0.93
C LEU A 84 15.27 -14.02 -1.51
N GLY A 85 14.21 -14.15 -0.74
CA GLY A 85 12.97 -14.76 -1.24
C GLY A 85 11.79 -14.54 -0.32
N ASN A 86 10.61 -14.71 -0.90
CA ASN A 86 9.35 -14.56 -0.21
C ASN A 86 8.35 -15.65 -0.62
N TYR A 87 7.45 -16.04 0.28
CA TYR A 87 6.41 -17.01 -0.01
C TYR A 87 5.24 -16.38 -0.76
N THR A 88 4.61 -17.17 -1.62
CA THR A 88 3.39 -16.79 -2.32
C THR A 88 2.20 -17.06 -1.41
N GLN A 89 1.40 -16.05 -1.16
CA GLN A 89 0.16 -16.14 -0.38
C GLN A 89 -1.04 -16.22 -1.31
N LYS A 90 -1.96 -17.13 -1.01
CA LYS A 90 -3.24 -17.24 -1.70
C LYS A 90 -4.30 -16.42 -0.99
N PHE A 91 -5.00 -15.59 -1.75
CA PHE A 91 -6.13 -14.78 -1.30
C PHE A 91 -7.39 -15.27 -1.97
N ARG A 92 -8.52 -15.27 -1.26
CA ARG A 92 -9.82 -15.65 -1.79
C ARG A 92 -10.94 -14.90 -1.10
N ARG A 93 -11.92 -14.46 -1.89
CA ARG A 93 -13.22 -13.98 -1.43
C ARG A 93 -14.30 -14.74 -2.15
N ASP A 94 -15.28 -15.24 -1.42
CA ASP A 94 -16.42 -15.99 -1.93
C ASP A 94 -17.66 -15.10 -1.92
N PHE A 95 -18.58 -15.43 -2.83
CA PHE A 95 -19.86 -14.78 -2.93
C PHE A 95 -20.94 -15.80 -3.27
N MET A 96 -22.14 -15.56 -2.75
CA MET A 96 -23.31 -16.41 -2.98
C MET A 96 -24.57 -15.56 -2.96
N VAL A 97 -25.50 -15.85 -3.87
CA VAL A 97 -26.85 -15.28 -3.90
C VAL A 97 -27.84 -16.41 -4.00
N SER A 98 -28.85 -16.43 -3.13
CA SER A 98 -29.85 -17.48 -3.12
C SER A 98 -30.82 -17.34 -4.30
N ASP A 99 -31.38 -18.47 -4.77
CA ASP A 99 -32.33 -18.49 -5.88
C ASP A 99 -33.58 -17.64 -5.58
N LEU A 100 -34.06 -17.65 -4.33
CA LEU A 100 -35.21 -16.82 -3.91
C LEU A 100 -34.86 -15.35 -4.00
N GLN A 101 -33.65 -14.94 -3.56
CA GLN A 101 -33.21 -13.55 -3.65
C GLN A 101 -33.02 -13.12 -5.10
N GLU A 102 -32.61 -14.01 -6.00
CA GLU A 102 -32.50 -13.70 -7.42
C GLU A 102 -33.88 -13.51 -8.08
N ALA A 103 -34.90 -14.22 -7.61
CA ALA A 103 -36.26 -14.13 -8.14
C ALA A 103 -37.03 -12.91 -7.65
N VAL A 104 -36.70 -12.35 -6.46
CA VAL A 104 -37.36 -11.18 -5.89
C VAL A 104 -36.90 -9.91 -6.60
N ASP A 105 -37.82 -9.01 -6.94
CA ASP A 105 -37.48 -7.68 -7.42
C ASP A 105 -36.83 -6.85 -6.31
N SER A 106 -35.59 -6.44 -6.50
CA SER A 106 -34.81 -5.72 -5.50
C SER A 106 -34.14 -4.49 -6.10
N VAL A 107 -33.95 -3.49 -5.26
CA VAL A 107 -33.25 -2.25 -5.61
C VAL A 107 -31.80 -2.53 -6.00
N GLY A 108 -31.32 -1.92 -7.07
CA GLY A 108 -29.93 -1.96 -7.50
C GLY A 108 -29.63 -2.89 -8.70
N PRO A 109 -28.37 -2.97 -9.14
CA PRO A 109 -27.95 -3.75 -10.30
C PRO A 109 -28.07 -5.27 -10.06
N ALA A 110 -27.83 -6.06 -11.12
CA ALA A 110 -27.92 -7.53 -11.08
C ALA A 110 -27.14 -8.12 -9.89
N LYS A 111 -27.83 -8.90 -9.07
CA LYS A 111 -27.41 -9.30 -7.72
C LYS A 111 -26.11 -10.09 -7.69
N ILE A 112 -25.98 -11.10 -8.54
CA ILE A 112 -24.78 -11.95 -8.59
C ILE A 112 -23.57 -11.18 -9.16
N ALA A 113 -23.79 -10.36 -10.19
CA ALA A 113 -22.71 -9.56 -10.77
C ALA A 113 -22.22 -8.46 -9.81
N GLN A 114 -23.14 -7.88 -9.03
CA GLN A 114 -22.78 -6.92 -7.98
C GLN A 114 -21.99 -7.57 -6.85
N ALA A 115 -22.39 -8.77 -6.40
CA ALA A 115 -21.68 -9.54 -5.38
C ALA A 115 -20.27 -9.90 -5.84
N GLU A 116 -20.09 -10.31 -7.10
CA GLU A 116 -18.80 -10.59 -7.72
C GLU A 116 -17.93 -9.33 -7.79
N ALA A 117 -18.47 -8.21 -8.28
CA ALA A 117 -17.75 -6.93 -8.35
C ALA A 117 -17.31 -6.43 -6.96
N LYS A 118 -18.16 -6.61 -5.93
CA LYS A 118 -17.83 -6.28 -4.54
C LYS A 118 -16.71 -7.18 -4.02
N ALA A 119 -16.78 -8.49 -4.25
CA ALA A 119 -15.75 -9.44 -3.84
C ALA A 119 -14.37 -9.13 -4.47
N ILE A 120 -14.34 -8.68 -5.74
CA ILE A 120 -13.09 -8.26 -6.41
C ILE A 120 -12.48 -7.04 -5.72
N ARG A 121 -13.30 -6.03 -5.37
CA ARG A 121 -12.81 -4.83 -4.67
C ARG A 121 -12.30 -5.16 -3.28
N GLU A 122 -13.02 -5.98 -2.53
CA GLU A 122 -12.60 -6.45 -1.21
C GLU A 122 -11.30 -7.25 -1.27
N LEU A 123 -11.14 -8.13 -2.28
CA LEU A 123 -9.91 -8.90 -2.47
C LEU A 123 -8.70 -8.01 -2.75
N LYS A 124 -8.86 -6.95 -3.58
CA LYS A 124 -7.79 -5.99 -3.83
C LYS A 124 -7.36 -5.28 -2.55
N ARG A 125 -8.30 -4.91 -1.68
CA ARG A 125 -8.00 -4.29 -0.39
C ARG A 125 -7.29 -5.26 0.56
N ASP A 126 -7.68 -6.53 0.60
CA ASP A 126 -6.99 -7.56 1.39
C ASP A 126 -5.52 -7.73 0.95
N VAL A 127 -5.29 -7.72 -0.36
CA VAL A 127 -3.94 -7.78 -0.93
C VAL A 127 -3.14 -6.54 -0.54
N GLU A 128 -3.70 -5.34 -0.72
CA GLU A 128 -3.03 -4.08 -0.37
C GLU A 128 -2.66 -4.02 1.11
N ALA A 129 -3.60 -4.38 2.02
CA ALA A 129 -3.35 -4.42 3.45
C ALA A 129 -2.22 -5.41 3.82
N THR A 130 -2.16 -6.55 3.13
CA THR A 130 -1.10 -7.53 3.36
C THR A 130 0.25 -7.06 2.83
N LEU A 131 0.29 -6.37 1.68
CA LEU A 131 1.51 -5.79 1.13
C LEU A 131 2.10 -4.71 2.05
N LEU A 132 1.24 -3.89 2.68
CA LEU A 132 1.65 -2.82 3.60
C LEU A 132 1.97 -3.33 5.02
N SER A 133 1.57 -4.55 5.36
CA SER A 133 1.74 -5.10 6.71
C SER A 133 3.20 -5.25 7.12
N ALA A 134 3.43 -5.36 8.43
CA ALA A 134 4.71 -5.74 9.03
C ALA A 134 4.77 -7.25 9.35
N ASN A 135 3.97 -8.06 8.67
CA ASN A 135 3.98 -9.51 8.86
C ASN A 135 5.24 -10.12 8.25
N ASP A 136 5.88 -11.03 8.99
CA ASP A 136 6.93 -11.88 8.46
C ASP A 136 6.32 -13.02 7.60
N ARG A 137 7.16 -13.58 6.73
CA ARG A 137 6.78 -14.72 5.88
C ARG A 137 6.58 -15.98 6.72
N ALA A 138 5.66 -16.81 6.31
CA ALA A 138 5.44 -18.12 6.92
C ALA A 138 5.27 -19.21 5.86
N VAL A 139 5.73 -20.41 6.19
CA VAL A 139 5.52 -21.63 5.40
C VAL A 139 4.34 -22.41 5.96
N GLU A 140 3.61 -23.08 5.12
CA GLU A 140 2.54 -23.97 5.52
C GLU A 140 3.11 -25.19 6.25
N ASP A 141 2.61 -25.47 7.46
CA ASP A 141 3.10 -26.55 8.32
C ASP A 141 2.12 -27.74 8.43
N GLY A 142 0.94 -27.64 7.82
CA GLY A 142 -0.13 -28.64 7.91
C GLY A 142 -0.83 -28.70 9.28
N ALA A 143 -0.40 -27.87 10.24
CA ALA A 143 -0.95 -27.82 11.60
C ALA A 143 -1.78 -26.55 11.87
N GLY A 144 -2.00 -25.72 10.85
CA GLY A 144 -2.81 -24.51 10.91
C GLY A 144 -2.11 -23.23 10.41
N THR A 145 -0.80 -23.25 10.25
CA THR A 145 -0.07 -22.17 9.57
C THR A 145 -0.29 -22.29 8.07
N VAL A 146 -0.64 -21.20 7.43
CA VAL A 146 -0.77 -21.10 5.96
C VAL A 146 0.40 -20.32 5.38
N TYR A 147 0.65 -20.47 4.08
CA TYR A 147 1.63 -19.61 3.41
C TYR A 147 1.27 -18.15 3.58
N LYS A 148 2.21 -17.37 4.09
CA LYS A 148 2.12 -15.91 4.24
C LYS A 148 3.27 -15.24 3.52
N LEU A 149 2.99 -14.18 2.82
CA LEU A 149 4.00 -13.30 2.27
C LEU A 149 4.51 -12.33 3.34
N ARG A 150 5.77 -11.92 3.19
CA ARG A 150 6.36 -10.84 3.99
C ARG A 150 5.93 -9.51 3.40
N GLY A 151 5.38 -8.62 4.24
CA GLY A 151 4.95 -7.29 3.84
C GLY A 151 6.10 -6.26 3.82
N LEU A 152 5.83 -5.08 3.26
CA LEU A 152 6.79 -3.97 3.19
C LEU A 152 7.30 -3.55 4.56
N GLY A 153 6.44 -3.55 5.57
CA GLY A 153 6.81 -3.14 6.92
C GLY A 153 7.88 -4.01 7.58
N ASP A 154 7.97 -5.30 7.21
CA ASP A 154 9.01 -6.21 7.69
C ASP A 154 10.25 -6.21 6.78
N TRP A 155 10.07 -6.04 5.47
CA TRP A 155 11.18 -5.88 4.54
C TRP A 155 12.01 -4.62 4.84
N ILE A 156 11.33 -3.51 5.19
CA ILE A 156 11.95 -2.22 5.48
C ILE A 156 12.18 -2.11 6.99
N ASP A 157 13.19 -2.82 7.46
CA ASP A 157 13.63 -2.78 8.85
C ASP A 157 15.16 -2.83 8.93
N SER A 158 15.75 -2.05 9.83
CA SER A 158 17.20 -2.00 10.05
C SER A 158 17.69 -3.21 10.86
N ALA A 159 16.90 -3.69 11.82
CA ALA A 159 17.16 -4.96 12.49
C ALA A 159 16.95 -6.14 11.56
N GLY A 160 16.06 -5.97 10.61
CA GLY A 160 15.72 -6.80 9.47
C GLY A 160 15.28 -8.21 9.82
N PRO A 161 14.71 -8.90 8.85
CA PRO A 161 14.53 -10.33 8.96
C PRO A 161 15.90 -11.04 9.07
N SER A 162 15.96 -12.08 9.89
CA SER A 162 17.22 -12.81 10.16
C SER A 162 17.85 -13.46 8.90
N ASP A 163 17.05 -13.72 7.90
CA ASP A 163 17.44 -14.31 6.62
C ASP A 163 18.01 -13.32 5.60
N VAL A 164 17.87 -12.03 5.86
CA VAL A 164 18.46 -10.96 5.03
C VAL A 164 19.83 -10.57 5.62
N PRO A 165 20.93 -10.72 4.88
CA PRO A 165 22.23 -10.27 5.37
C PRO A 165 22.24 -8.78 5.70
N SER A 166 22.96 -8.39 6.74
CA SER A 166 23.00 -7.01 7.23
C SER A 166 23.42 -5.98 6.17
N SER A 167 24.24 -6.39 5.20
CA SER A 167 24.69 -5.54 4.09
C SER A 167 23.58 -5.14 3.11
N PHE A 168 22.48 -5.89 3.08
CA PHE A 168 21.33 -5.64 2.18
C PHE A 168 20.10 -5.13 2.91
N ARG A 169 20.13 -5.01 4.25
CA ARG A 169 19.05 -4.45 5.04
C ARG A 169 18.89 -2.96 4.81
N THR A 170 17.73 -2.46 5.12
CA THR A 170 17.47 -1.02 5.10
C THR A 170 18.31 -0.33 6.16
N PRO A 171 19.10 0.71 5.82
CA PRO A 171 19.84 1.48 6.81
C PRO A 171 18.91 2.14 7.84
N SER A 172 19.39 2.28 9.09
CA SER A 172 18.65 2.98 10.14
C SER A 172 18.25 4.41 9.75
N ASP A 173 19.12 5.08 8.98
CA ASP A 173 18.92 6.45 8.50
C ASP A 173 17.79 6.57 7.46
N SER A 174 17.37 5.45 6.87
CA SER A 174 16.19 5.37 5.97
C SER A 174 14.88 5.11 6.72
N ILE A 175 14.93 5.03 8.06
CA ILE A 175 13.78 4.74 8.90
C ILE A 175 13.60 5.85 9.93
N HIS A 176 12.40 6.45 9.95
CA HIS A 176 11.98 7.36 11.00
C HIS A 176 11.00 6.64 11.92
N SER A 177 11.35 6.49 13.19
CA SER A 177 10.56 5.71 14.16
C SER A 177 10.27 6.44 15.46
N THR A 178 10.79 7.65 15.67
CA THR A 178 10.62 8.40 16.92
C THR A 178 10.65 9.91 16.69
N GLY A 179 9.78 10.62 17.40
CA GLY A 179 9.75 12.08 17.44
C GLY A 179 9.03 12.72 16.24
N ALA A 180 8.95 14.05 16.27
CA ALA A 180 8.27 14.81 15.23
C ALA A 180 8.92 14.62 13.86
N PHE A 181 8.12 14.29 12.84
CA PHE A 181 8.58 14.18 11.48
C PHE A 181 8.72 15.57 10.86
N THR A 182 9.92 15.90 10.43
CA THR A 182 10.27 17.21 9.86
C THR A 182 10.74 17.07 8.42
N GLU A 183 10.78 18.18 7.68
CA GLU A 183 11.34 18.21 6.33
C GLU A 183 12.80 17.74 6.30
N THR A 184 13.58 18.09 7.33
CA THR A 184 14.97 17.58 7.48
C THR A 184 15.01 16.08 7.62
N ALA A 185 14.10 15.48 8.40
CA ALA A 185 14.01 14.03 8.54
C ALA A 185 13.64 13.36 7.19
N MET A 186 12.72 13.94 6.43
CA MET A 186 12.36 13.50 5.09
C MET A 186 13.57 13.52 4.14
N ASN A 187 14.30 14.61 4.11
CA ASN A 187 15.51 14.76 3.29
C ASN A 187 16.63 13.79 3.69
N ASN A 188 16.79 13.50 4.98
CA ASN A 188 17.74 12.50 5.46
C ASN A 188 17.41 11.09 4.96
N ILE A 189 16.13 10.71 4.98
CA ILE A 189 15.67 9.42 4.44
C ILE A 189 15.98 9.34 2.94
N ILE A 190 15.62 10.36 2.16
CA ILE A 190 15.87 10.41 0.71
C ILE A 190 17.37 10.33 0.42
N THR A 191 18.19 11.06 1.17
CA THR A 191 19.64 11.01 1.06
C THR A 191 20.21 9.63 1.37
N SER A 192 19.68 8.95 2.39
CA SER A 192 20.09 7.60 2.76
C SER A 192 19.71 6.59 1.66
N ILE A 193 18.50 6.67 1.12
CA ILE A 193 18.06 5.86 -0.02
C ILE A 193 18.96 6.10 -1.24
N TYR A 194 19.28 7.36 -1.54
CA TYR A 194 20.17 7.71 -2.65
C TYR A 194 21.59 7.11 -2.49
N ARG A 195 22.14 7.12 -1.27
CA ARG A 195 23.46 6.53 -0.99
C ARG A 195 23.51 5.03 -1.27
N VAL A 196 22.39 4.33 -1.10
CA VAL A 196 22.31 2.88 -1.33
C VAL A 196 21.97 2.55 -2.78
N SER A 197 20.94 3.19 -3.33
CA SER A 197 20.39 2.88 -4.66
C SER A 197 21.05 3.64 -5.80
N GLY A 198 21.66 4.79 -5.51
CA GLY A 198 22.22 5.70 -6.52
C GLY A 198 21.17 6.43 -7.36
N THR A 199 19.89 6.16 -7.17
CA THR A 199 18.78 6.79 -7.90
C THR A 199 17.54 6.95 -7.02
N THR A 200 16.85 8.07 -7.16
CA THR A 200 15.59 8.37 -6.48
C THR A 200 14.54 8.96 -7.45
N ASN A 201 14.78 8.85 -8.76
CA ASN A 201 13.94 9.51 -9.76
C ASN A 201 12.50 8.94 -9.84
N SER A 202 12.29 7.70 -9.39
CA SER A 202 10.99 7.01 -9.39
C SER A 202 10.45 6.76 -7.99
N LEU A 203 10.98 7.45 -6.97
CA LEU A 203 10.60 7.23 -5.58
C LEU A 203 9.18 7.72 -5.32
N THR A 204 8.36 6.83 -4.77
CA THR A 204 6.98 7.13 -4.38
C THR A 204 6.83 7.01 -2.87
N LEU A 205 6.31 8.03 -2.23
CA LEU A 205 5.93 7.99 -0.82
C LEU A 205 4.44 7.68 -0.71
N VAL A 206 4.13 6.51 -0.21
CA VAL A 206 2.76 6.13 0.15
C VAL A 206 2.55 6.52 1.61
N ALA A 207 1.76 7.57 1.84
CA ALA A 207 1.59 8.20 3.14
C ALA A 207 0.16 8.07 3.66
N ASP A 208 0.02 7.72 4.93
CA ASP A 208 -1.27 7.76 5.61
C ASP A 208 -1.72 9.20 5.91
N THR A 209 -2.94 9.36 6.33
CA THR A 209 -3.64 10.64 6.42
C THR A 209 -2.99 11.65 7.37
N ALA A 210 -2.48 11.23 8.51
CA ALA A 210 -1.78 12.11 9.46
C ALA A 210 -0.43 12.55 8.89
N LEU A 211 0.36 11.61 8.35
CA LEU A 211 1.64 11.92 7.72
C LEU A 211 1.46 12.86 6.52
N ARG A 212 0.44 12.62 5.70
CA ARG A 212 0.12 13.48 4.55
C ARG A 212 -0.13 14.93 4.95
N ARG A 213 -0.80 15.16 6.07
CA ARG A 213 -1.03 16.52 6.60
C ARG A 213 0.28 17.21 7.00
N ILE A 214 1.18 16.48 7.69
CA ILE A 214 2.49 17.01 8.09
C ILE A 214 3.31 17.39 6.86
N ILE A 215 3.34 16.53 5.83
CA ILE A 215 4.06 16.84 4.58
C ILE A 215 3.48 18.09 3.90
N SER A 216 2.16 18.24 3.90
CA SER A 216 1.52 19.44 3.34
C SER A 216 1.86 20.69 4.16
N ASP A 217 2.08 20.55 5.47
CA ASP A 217 2.46 21.66 6.33
C ASP A 217 3.90 22.15 6.09
N PHE A 218 4.78 21.34 5.46
CA PHE A 218 6.11 21.79 5.03
C PHE A 218 6.05 22.95 4.02
N ALA A 219 4.96 23.06 3.26
CA ALA A 219 4.74 24.17 2.32
C ALA A 219 4.30 25.48 2.99
N ARG A 220 4.14 25.49 4.31
CA ARG A 220 3.85 26.72 5.06
C ARG A 220 5.13 27.51 5.32
N LEU A 221 5.06 28.81 5.02
CA LEU A 221 6.08 29.78 5.40
C LEU A 221 5.80 30.26 6.83
N ASP A 222 6.78 30.10 7.71
CA ASP A 222 6.81 30.73 9.02
C ASP A 222 7.70 31.97 8.93
N PRO A 223 7.12 33.19 8.85
CA PRO A 223 7.89 34.42 8.55
C PRO A 223 8.75 34.90 9.72
N ASP A 224 8.53 34.46 10.94
CA ASP A 224 9.26 34.90 12.12
C ASP A 224 10.07 33.80 12.83
N GLY A 225 9.94 32.54 12.38
CA GLY A 225 10.67 31.41 12.95
C GLY A 225 10.35 31.10 14.41
N SER A 226 9.28 31.68 14.93
CA SER A 226 8.92 31.55 16.35
C SER A 226 8.13 30.27 16.67
N GLY A 227 7.71 29.52 15.65
CA GLY A 227 6.82 28.38 15.82
C GLY A 227 5.41 28.74 16.28
N ALA A 228 5.12 30.03 16.40
CA ALA A 228 3.78 30.54 16.67
C ALA A 228 2.96 30.47 15.37
N ASP A 229 1.67 30.24 15.50
CA ASP A 229 0.70 29.98 14.40
C ASP A 229 0.46 31.18 13.44
N THR A 230 1.54 31.87 13.07
CA THR A 230 1.58 33.00 12.13
C THR A 230 1.96 32.61 10.70
N SER A 231 1.90 31.31 10.39
CA SER A 231 2.28 30.78 9.08
C SER A 231 1.46 31.39 7.94
N ILE A 232 2.15 31.95 6.94
CA ILE A 232 1.53 32.49 5.74
C ILE A 232 1.13 31.32 4.83
N ARG A 233 -0.17 31.13 4.65
CA ARG A 233 -0.67 30.22 3.63
C ARG A 233 -0.53 30.87 2.25
N ASN A 234 -0.08 30.09 1.29
CA ASN A 234 -0.05 30.53 -0.10
C ASN A 234 -1.49 30.63 -0.63
N VAL A 235 -2.02 31.84 -0.69
CA VAL A 235 -3.36 32.12 -1.21
C VAL A 235 -3.22 32.61 -2.64
N ASN A 236 -3.58 31.78 -3.60
CA ASN A 236 -3.69 32.22 -5.00
C ASN A 236 -5.02 32.96 -5.19
N TYR A 237 -4.93 34.29 -5.30
CA TYR A 237 -6.07 35.14 -5.61
C TYR A 237 -6.12 35.41 -7.13
N ASN A 238 -7.06 34.81 -7.81
CA ASN A 238 -7.26 34.94 -9.26
C ASN A 238 -8.44 35.87 -9.62
N GLY A 239 -8.70 36.88 -8.79
CA GLY A 239 -9.67 37.95 -9.08
C GLY A 239 -11.14 37.63 -8.79
N GLU A 240 -11.57 36.36 -8.83
CA GLU A 240 -12.98 35.99 -8.61
C GLU A 240 -13.20 35.16 -7.32
N SER A 241 -12.22 34.39 -6.88
CA SER A 241 -12.29 33.66 -5.60
C SER A 241 -10.92 33.37 -5.02
N ALA A 242 -10.78 33.52 -3.69
CA ALA A 242 -9.58 33.12 -2.97
C ALA A 242 -9.54 31.59 -2.81
N GLN A 243 -8.52 30.92 -3.37
CA GLN A 243 -8.30 29.49 -3.20
C GLN A 243 -7.09 29.26 -2.28
N ILE A 244 -7.31 28.55 -1.18
CA ILE A 244 -6.24 28.06 -0.33
C ILE A 244 -5.88 26.65 -0.82
N LYS A 245 -4.69 26.50 -1.42
CA LYS A 245 -4.16 25.21 -1.82
C LYS A 245 -3.02 24.84 -0.86
N LEU A 246 -3.19 23.74 -0.16
CA LEU A 246 -2.20 23.18 0.74
C LEU A 246 -2.15 21.67 0.50
N SER A 247 -1.64 21.25 -0.65
CA SER A 247 -1.44 19.85 -0.99
C SER A 247 -0.13 19.70 -1.74
N VAL A 248 0.72 18.82 -1.21
CA VAL A 248 2.00 18.45 -1.84
C VAL A 248 1.81 17.11 -2.52
N GLU A 249 1.82 17.07 -3.84
CA GLU A 249 1.77 15.84 -4.64
C GLU A 249 3.16 15.40 -5.10
N LEU A 250 4.04 16.37 -5.33
CA LEU A 250 5.43 16.16 -5.72
C LEU A 250 6.33 16.93 -4.76
N TYR A 251 7.31 16.25 -4.21
CA TYR A 251 8.36 16.85 -3.41
C TYR A 251 9.68 16.74 -4.17
N GLN A 252 10.31 17.87 -4.44
CA GLN A 252 11.62 17.92 -5.07
C GLN A 252 12.69 18.11 -4.01
N SER A 253 13.52 17.09 -3.84
CA SER A 253 14.71 17.14 -3.00
C SER A 253 15.97 17.36 -3.84
N ASP A 254 17.13 17.56 -3.18
CA ASP A 254 18.43 17.67 -3.85
C ASP A 254 18.82 16.40 -4.63
N HIS A 255 18.24 15.28 -4.31
CA HIS A 255 18.58 13.95 -4.88
C HIS A 255 17.53 13.43 -5.86
N GLY A 256 16.41 14.11 -6.06
CA GLY A 256 15.37 13.67 -6.99
C GLY A 256 13.96 14.11 -6.61
N ILE A 257 12.99 13.60 -7.36
CA ILE A 257 11.59 13.93 -7.18
C ILE A 257 10.89 12.74 -6.52
N VAL A 258 10.14 13.02 -5.46
CA VAL A 258 9.30 12.06 -4.76
C VAL A 258 7.84 12.37 -5.02
N SER A 259 7.08 11.42 -5.57
CA SER A 259 5.63 11.54 -5.66
C SER A 259 4.97 11.06 -4.37
N VAL A 260 4.05 11.86 -3.85
CA VAL A 260 3.35 11.57 -2.60
C VAL A 260 1.93 11.11 -2.91
N VAL A 261 1.63 9.86 -2.57
CA VAL A 261 0.36 9.20 -2.83
C VAL A 261 -0.33 8.87 -1.51
N ASN A 262 -1.66 8.99 -1.46
CA ASN A 262 -2.42 8.62 -0.27
C ASN A 262 -2.45 7.11 -0.10
N MET A 263 -2.18 6.64 1.12
CA MET A 263 -2.45 5.28 1.54
C MET A 263 -3.94 5.10 1.77
N ASN A 264 -4.44 3.91 1.48
CA ASN A 264 -5.81 3.57 1.85
C ASN A 264 -5.90 3.44 3.37
N PRO A 265 -6.71 4.25 4.06
CA PRO A 265 -6.75 4.27 5.53
C PRO A 265 -7.27 2.97 6.16
N ASP A 266 -8.01 2.15 5.41
CA ASP A 266 -8.46 0.83 5.88
C ASP A 266 -7.40 -0.27 5.68
N CYS A 267 -6.39 -0.02 4.85
CA CYS A 267 -5.29 -0.93 4.58
C CYS A 267 -4.00 -0.54 5.31
N ALA A 268 -4.00 0.58 6.02
CA ALA A 268 -2.85 1.08 6.76
C ALA A 268 -2.47 0.13 7.91
N PRO A 269 -1.17 -0.11 8.16
CA PRO A 269 -0.72 -0.97 9.26
C PRO A 269 -1.11 -0.44 10.63
N ASP A 270 -1.09 0.88 10.81
CA ASP A 270 -1.55 1.55 12.02
C ASP A 270 -2.88 2.27 11.76
N THR A 271 -3.96 1.64 12.22
CA THR A 271 -5.32 2.19 12.10
C THR A 271 -5.62 3.24 13.17
N THR A 272 -4.77 3.36 14.20
CA THR A 272 -4.99 4.24 15.37
C THR A 272 -4.41 5.63 15.13
N ASN A 273 -3.10 5.73 14.93
CA ASN A 273 -2.40 7.01 14.79
C ASN A 273 -2.37 7.50 13.34
N LYS A 274 -2.47 6.59 12.36
CA LYS A 274 -2.46 6.89 10.92
C LYS A 274 -1.24 7.68 10.48
N ASP A 275 -0.10 7.32 11.04
CA ASP A 275 1.17 8.03 10.93
C ASP A 275 2.22 7.28 10.11
N THR A 276 1.83 6.16 9.53
CA THR A 276 2.75 5.32 8.76
C THR A 276 2.92 5.80 7.33
N GLY A 277 4.14 5.67 6.81
CA GLY A 277 4.47 5.91 5.42
C GLY A 277 5.60 5.03 4.93
N TYR A 278 5.56 4.71 3.63
CA TYR A 278 6.60 3.92 2.98
C TYR A 278 7.13 4.66 1.74
N PHE A 279 8.43 4.86 1.69
CA PHE A 279 9.13 5.21 0.47
C PHE A 279 9.36 3.96 -0.34
N VAL A 280 8.72 3.85 -1.47
CA VAL A 280 8.80 2.70 -2.35
C VAL A 280 9.44 3.11 -3.67
N ASN A 281 10.49 2.39 -4.06
CA ASN A 281 11.09 2.54 -5.37
C ASN A 281 10.64 1.38 -6.26
N PRO A 282 9.79 1.63 -7.29
CA PRO A 282 9.26 0.58 -8.17
C PRO A 282 10.33 -0.15 -8.99
N GLU A 283 11.54 0.40 -9.13
CA GLU A 283 12.65 -0.28 -9.82
C GLU A 283 13.21 -1.44 -8.99
N TYR A 284 13.08 -1.36 -7.65
CA TYR A 284 13.61 -2.34 -6.70
C TYR A 284 12.52 -3.14 -5.97
N ALA A 285 11.27 -3.03 -6.41
CA ALA A 285 10.17 -3.83 -5.90
C ALA A 285 9.23 -4.29 -7.02
N GLY A 286 8.59 -5.43 -6.84
CA GLY A 286 7.63 -5.98 -7.79
C GLY A 286 6.66 -6.96 -7.13
N ILE A 287 5.56 -7.23 -7.81
CA ILE A 287 4.57 -8.21 -7.38
C ILE A 287 4.73 -9.45 -8.23
N GLY A 288 5.16 -10.55 -7.59
CA GLY A 288 5.24 -11.86 -8.24
C GLY A 288 3.87 -12.53 -8.30
N GLU A 289 3.28 -12.64 -9.49
CA GLU A 289 1.99 -13.32 -9.68
C GLU A 289 2.23 -14.80 -10.03
N LEU A 290 1.72 -15.70 -9.18
CA LEU A 290 1.66 -17.15 -9.46
C LEU A 290 0.31 -17.51 -10.09
N ILE A 291 -0.78 -17.02 -9.52
CA ILE A 291 -2.14 -17.13 -10.05
C ILE A 291 -2.68 -15.71 -10.19
N PRO A 292 -2.97 -15.25 -11.41
CA PRO A 292 -3.56 -13.93 -11.60
C PRO A 292 -4.94 -13.84 -10.98
N MET A 293 -5.37 -12.64 -10.60
CA MET A 293 -6.70 -12.43 -10.05
C MET A 293 -7.78 -12.81 -11.06
N GLY A 294 -8.66 -13.69 -10.67
CA GLY A 294 -9.75 -14.17 -11.51
C GLY A 294 -10.96 -14.60 -10.69
N SER A 295 -12.14 -14.58 -11.30
CA SER A 295 -13.36 -15.10 -10.72
C SER A 295 -13.70 -16.47 -11.33
N SER A 296 -14.26 -17.35 -10.51
CA SER A 296 -14.75 -18.65 -10.93
C SER A 296 -16.11 -18.92 -10.32
N ARG A 297 -17.08 -19.29 -11.15
CA ARG A 297 -18.39 -19.71 -10.69
C ARG A 297 -18.39 -21.19 -10.34
N LEU A 298 -19.03 -21.54 -9.25
CA LEU A 298 -19.19 -22.90 -8.79
C LEU A 298 -20.54 -23.46 -9.20
N PRO A 299 -20.66 -24.80 -9.43
CA PRO A 299 -21.93 -25.43 -9.73
C PRO A 299 -22.95 -25.16 -8.61
N ASN A 300 -24.20 -24.88 -9.00
CA ASN A 300 -25.32 -24.78 -8.07
C ASN A 300 -25.61 -26.15 -7.45
N GLN A 301 -25.72 -26.22 -6.12
CA GLN A 301 -26.06 -27.40 -5.35
C GLN A 301 -27.45 -27.27 -4.70
N GLY A 302 -28.33 -26.46 -5.30
CA GLY A 302 -29.71 -26.27 -4.82
C GLY A 302 -29.89 -25.10 -3.84
N GLY A 303 -28.83 -24.29 -3.57
CA GLY A 303 -28.92 -23.16 -2.64
C GLY A 303 -28.79 -21.77 -3.27
N GLY A 304 -28.56 -21.70 -4.58
CA GLY A 304 -28.35 -20.46 -5.31
C GLY A 304 -27.05 -20.41 -6.09
N GLU A 305 -26.86 -19.36 -6.85
CA GLU A 305 -25.62 -19.11 -7.58
C GLU A 305 -24.49 -18.67 -6.65
N ARG A 306 -23.32 -19.25 -6.86
CA ARG A 306 -22.14 -19.03 -6.02
C ARG A 306 -20.85 -19.03 -6.82
N GLY A 307 -19.85 -18.36 -6.30
CA GLY A 307 -18.53 -18.31 -6.89
C GLY A 307 -17.50 -17.80 -5.90
N TYR A 308 -16.28 -17.69 -6.37
CA TYR A 308 -15.19 -17.08 -5.63
C TYR A 308 -14.29 -16.29 -6.56
N VAL A 309 -13.61 -15.31 -6.00
CA VAL A 309 -12.52 -14.60 -6.62
C VAL A 309 -11.26 -14.98 -5.88
N ASP A 310 -10.22 -15.40 -6.60
CA ASP A 310 -8.95 -15.71 -5.97
C ASP A 310 -7.76 -15.14 -6.75
N CYS A 311 -6.64 -15.07 -6.07
CA CYS A 311 -5.32 -14.80 -6.63
C CYS A 311 -4.25 -15.40 -5.73
N ALA A 312 -3.07 -15.65 -6.28
CA ALA A 312 -1.90 -16.04 -5.50
C ALA A 312 -0.72 -15.17 -5.96
N LEU A 313 -0.18 -14.41 -5.04
CA LEU A 313 0.89 -13.46 -5.32
C LEU A 313 1.88 -13.36 -4.16
N THR A 314 3.02 -12.75 -4.44
CA THR A 314 4.08 -12.47 -3.47
C THR A 314 4.66 -11.07 -3.72
N LEU A 315 5.24 -10.50 -2.69
CA LEU A 315 5.99 -9.25 -2.78
C LEU A 315 7.48 -9.57 -2.95
N ALA A 316 8.05 -9.14 -4.06
CA ALA A 316 9.49 -9.21 -4.32
C ALA A 316 10.11 -7.84 -4.05
N VAL A 317 10.97 -7.75 -3.03
CA VAL A 317 11.77 -6.56 -2.74
C VAL A 317 13.22 -6.89 -3.10
N TYR A 318 13.63 -6.45 -4.30
CA TYR A 318 14.94 -6.80 -4.85
C TYR A 318 16.09 -6.24 -4.01
N HIS A 319 15.93 -5.04 -3.47
CA HIS A 319 16.91 -4.44 -2.58
C HIS A 319 16.23 -3.65 -1.46
N PRO A 320 16.13 -4.20 -0.24
CA PRO A 320 15.47 -3.52 0.88
C PRO A 320 16.00 -2.11 1.20
N GLY A 321 17.31 -1.90 1.03
CA GLY A 321 17.95 -0.59 1.28
C GLY A 321 17.56 0.51 0.30
N ALA A 322 16.87 0.19 -0.81
CA ALA A 322 16.35 1.19 -1.76
C ALA A 322 14.97 1.75 -1.34
N HIS A 323 14.49 1.37 -0.17
CA HIS A 323 13.20 1.77 0.39
C HIS A 323 13.38 2.46 1.75
N GLY A 324 12.34 3.14 2.21
CA GLY A 324 12.33 3.80 3.51
C GLY A 324 10.99 3.65 4.21
N LYS A 325 11.00 3.85 5.53
CA LYS A 325 9.83 3.69 6.39
C LYS A 325 9.71 4.86 7.35
N ILE A 326 8.50 5.31 7.54
CA ILE A 326 8.14 6.31 8.54
C ILE A 326 7.09 5.69 9.46
N THR A 327 7.32 5.78 10.75
CA THR A 327 6.38 5.38 11.80
C THR A 327 6.53 6.32 12.98
N ALA A 328 5.51 6.46 13.81
CA ALA A 328 5.54 7.23 15.06
C ALA A 328 6.02 8.69 14.86
N ILE A 329 5.20 9.49 14.19
CA ILE A 329 5.46 10.91 13.88
C ILE A 329 4.98 11.90 14.94
N SER A 330 4.54 11.40 16.10
CA SER A 330 4.04 12.20 17.23
C SER A 330 5.15 12.78 18.09
#